data_72f406d04a1312ddb2f01c958f6dc446
#
_entry.id   72f406d04a1312ddb2f01c958f6dc446
#
_cell.length_a   1.000
_cell.length_b   1.000
_cell.length_c   1.000
_cell.angle_alpha   90.00
_cell.angle_beta   90.00
_cell.angle_gamma   90.00
#
_symmetry.space_group_name_H-M   'P 1'
#
loop_
_entity.id
_entity.type
_entity.pdbx_description
1 polymer ?
#
loop_
_entity_poly.entity_id
_entity_poly.type
_entity_poly.pdbx_seq_one_letter_code
_entity_poly.pdbx_strand_id
1 'polypeptide(L)'
;AEVASPVGSSLLAKAFDVSPATIRSEMSHLEKLDLIEQPHTSAGRVPTDKGYRHYVNQLQEGGKFKPSKRAERALSARVEDAGLPKQTIRNAVDTLVELTSNLGFATISDQLYMSGLSNLFGQPEFIHPGQVQEVARLLDNLQPWLKETAPNQPLNIYIGRENPIGGSAGCSLIISRFKSPYSDNSYVGV
;
A
#
# COMPACT_ATOMS: atom_id res chain seq x y z
N ALA A 1 -11.53 2.42 -4.87
CA ALA A 1 -10.54 1.70 -4.04
C ALA A 1 -11.13 1.17 -2.71
N GLU A 2 -12.35 1.53 -2.36
CA GLU A 2 -13.00 1.02 -1.12
C GLU A 2 -13.56 -0.39 -1.27
N VAL A 3 -13.60 -0.91 -2.50
CA VAL A 3 -14.16 -2.23 -2.81
C VAL A 3 -13.08 -3.04 -3.51
N ALA A 4 -12.58 -4.08 -2.86
CA ALA A 4 -11.61 -5.04 -3.43
C ALA A 4 -12.25 -5.96 -4.48
N SER A 5 -13.08 -5.42 -5.35
CA SER A 5 -13.78 -6.15 -6.41
C SER A 5 -13.93 -5.30 -7.67
N PRO A 6 -14.05 -5.93 -8.85
CA PRO A 6 -14.25 -5.22 -10.10
C PRO A 6 -15.51 -4.34 -10.07
N VAL A 7 -15.37 -3.09 -10.48
CA VAL A 7 -16.42 -2.07 -10.41
C VAL A 7 -17.18 -2.00 -11.73
N GLY A 8 -18.50 -2.21 -11.70
CA GLY A 8 -19.36 -2.13 -12.86
C GLY A 8 -19.85 -0.70 -13.16
N SER A 9 -20.17 -0.43 -14.43
CA SER A 9 -20.66 0.88 -14.90
C SER A 9 -21.92 1.36 -14.18
N SER A 10 -22.81 0.46 -13.78
CA SER A 10 -24.07 0.82 -13.10
C SER A 10 -23.82 1.40 -11.69
N LEU A 11 -22.78 0.92 -10.98
CA LEU A 11 -22.41 1.45 -9.67
C LEU A 11 -21.86 2.88 -9.80
N LEU A 12 -20.95 3.09 -10.75
CA LEU A 12 -20.36 4.40 -10.99
C LEU A 12 -21.40 5.40 -11.54
N ALA A 13 -22.31 4.95 -12.40
CA ALA A 13 -23.39 5.79 -12.93
C ALA A 13 -24.21 6.43 -11.81
N LYS A 14 -24.53 5.67 -10.77
CA LYS A 14 -25.23 6.18 -9.58
C LYS A 14 -24.38 7.16 -8.79
N ALA A 15 -23.08 6.90 -8.66
CA ALA A 15 -22.18 7.75 -7.87
C ALA A 15 -21.91 9.10 -8.54
N PHE A 16 -21.89 9.15 -9.88
CA PHE A 16 -21.59 10.36 -10.67
C PHE A 16 -22.84 11.03 -11.29
N ASP A 17 -24.02 10.48 -11.07
CA ASP A 17 -25.29 10.98 -11.63
C ASP A 17 -25.26 11.10 -13.17
N VAL A 18 -24.74 10.08 -13.85
CA VAL A 18 -24.66 10.00 -15.31
C VAL A 18 -25.18 8.65 -15.81
N SER A 19 -25.43 8.54 -17.13
CA SER A 19 -25.90 7.29 -17.69
C SER A 19 -24.85 6.16 -17.61
N PRO A 20 -25.27 4.88 -17.44
CA PRO A 20 -24.34 3.76 -17.52
C PRO A 20 -23.63 3.65 -18.89
N ALA A 21 -24.24 4.18 -19.96
CA ALA A 21 -23.63 4.22 -21.29
C ALA A 21 -22.46 5.20 -21.32
N THR A 22 -22.61 6.38 -20.72
CA THR A 22 -21.54 7.35 -20.56
C THR A 22 -20.35 6.76 -19.78
N ILE A 23 -20.64 6.11 -18.65
CA ILE A 23 -19.59 5.44 -17.85
C ILE A 23 -18.88 4.37 -18.66
N ARG A 24 -19.59 3.54 -19.45
CA ARG A 24 -18.94 2.53 -20.30
C ARG A 24 -18.03 3.14 -21.36
N SER A 25 -18.43 4.28 -21.95
CA SER A 25 -17.57 5.01 -22.89
C SER A 25 -16.27 5.49 -22.23
N GLU A 26 -16.38 6.10 -21.04
CA GLU A 26 -15.21 6.55 -20.28
C GLU A 26 -14.33 5.38 -19.83
N MET A 27 -14.92 4.28 -19.36
CA MET A 27 -14.16 3.06 -19.02
C MET A 27 -13.40 2.53 -20.25
N SER A 28 -14.04 2.50 -21.44
CA SER A 28 -13.35 2.06 -22.66
C SER A 28 -12.20 2.98 -23.05
N HIS A 29 -12.32 4.29 -22.78
CA HIS A 29 -11.25 5.23 -22.99
C HIS A 29 -10.08 4.96 -22.01
N LEU A 30 -10.36 4.78 -20.73
CA LEU A 30 -9.37 4.45 -19.72
C LEU A 30 -8.68 3.10 -19.98
N GLU A 31 -9.39 2.10 -20.53
CA GLU A 31 -8.81 0.82 -20.98
C GLU A 31 -7.80 1.02 -22.12
N LYS A 32 -8.13 1.85 -23.11
CA LYS A 32 -7.20 2.18 -24.21
C LYS A 32 -5.94 2.87 -23.73
N LEU A 33 -6.02 3.61 -22.60
CA LEU A 33 -4.88 4.24 -21.94
C LEU A 33 -4.14 3.28 -21.00
N ASP A 34 -4.60 2.02 -20.87
CA ASP A 34 -4.05 1.01 -19.98
C ASP A 34 -4.08 1.44 -18.50
N LEU A 35 -5.10 2.22 -18.10
CA LEU A 35 -5.28 2.65 -16.71
C LEU A 35 -6.22 1.75 -15.92
N ILE A 36 -7.10 1.05 -16.61
CA ILE A 36 -7.99 0.03 -16.05
C ILE A 36 -8.04 -1.18 -16.98
N GLU A 37 -8.42 -2.33 -16.44
CA GLU A 37 -8.59 -3.56 -17.21
C GLU A 37 -9.85 -4.32 -16.78
N GLN A 38 -10.28 -5.25 -17.64
CA GLN A 38 -11.34 -6.20 -17.33
C GLN A 38 -10.71 -7.55 -16.98
N PRO A 39 -10.74 -8.01 -15.73
CA PRO A 39 -10.06 -9.25 -15.33
C PRO A 39 -10.64 -10.50 -15.98
N HIS A 40 -11.94 -10.50 -16.33
CA HIS A 40 -12.61 -11.57 -17.08
C HIS A 40 -13.90 -11.06 -17.70
N THR A 41 -14.39 -11.76 -18.74
CA THR A 41 -15.65 -11.46 -19.43
C THR A 41 -16.80 -11.36 -18.42
N SER A 42 -17.59 -10.31 -18.48
CA SER A 42 -18.69 -9.99 -17.55
C SER A 42 -18.27 -9.39 -16.20
N ALA A 43 -16.98 -9.29 -15.89
CA ALA A 43 -16.53 -8.52 -14.73
C ALA A 43 -16.65 -7.00 -14.97
N GLY A 44 -16.69 -6.23 -13.87
CA GLY A 44 -16.43 -4.80 -13.92
C GLY A 44 -14.98 -4.50 -14.35
N ARG A 45 -14.49 -3.35 -13.96
CA ARG A 45 -13.11 -2.92 -14.23
C ARG A 45 -12.32 -2.80 -12.94
N VAL A 46 -11.04 -3.10 -13.01
CA VAL A 46 -10.06 -2.87 -11.95
C VAL A 46 -8.95 -1.95 -12.46
N PRO A 47 -8.33 -1.12 -11.62
CA PRO A 47 -7.14 -0.37 -12.01
C PRO A 47 -5.98 -1.30 -12.31
N THR A 48 -5.17 -0.98 -13.32
CA THR A 48 -3.86 -1.59 -13.56
C THR A 48 -2.81 -0.96 -12.63
N ASP A 49 -1.59 -1.50 -12.56
CA ASP A 49 -0.47 -0.87 -11.84
C ASP A 49 -0.24 0.56 -12.34
N LYS A 50 -0.33 0.77 -13.67
CA LYS A 50 -0.25 2.09 -14.29
C LYS A 50 -1.38 3.02 -13.86
N GLY A 51 -2.60 2.50 -13.72
CA GLY A 51 -3.75 3.24 -13.20
C GLY A 51 -3.55 3.69 -11.76
N TYR A 52 -3.08 2.79 -10.90
CA TYR A 52 -2.73 3.13 -9.52
C TYR A 52 -1.58 4.14 -9.46
N ARG A 53 -0.53 3.99 -10.29
CA ARG A 53 0.58 4.94 -10.37
C ARG A 53 0.11 6.33 -10.80
N HIS A 54 -0.75 6.40 -11.80
CA HIS A 54 -1.34 7.67 -12.24
C HIS A 54 -2.12 8.36 -11.10
N TYR A 55 -2.93 7.62 -10.38
CA TYR A 55 -3.68 8.13 -9.23
C TYR A 55 -2.77 8.62 -8.10
N VAL A 56 -1.75 7.85 -7.74
CA VAL A 56 -0.77 8.22 -6.70
C VAL A 56 -0.02 9.49 -7.07
N ASN A 57 0.43 9.62 -8.33
CA ASN A 57 1.10 10.83 -8.80
C ASN A 57 0.19 12.06 -8.71
N GLN A 58 -1.09 11.94 -9.09
CA GLN A 58 -2.06 13.03 -8.92
C GLN A 58 -2.26 13.46 -7.47
N LEU A 59 -2.26 12.50 -6.54
CA LEU A 59 -2.36 12.80 -5.10
C LEU A 59 -1.13 13.58 -4.61
N GLN A 60 0.07 13.19 -5.05
CA GLN A 60 1.32 13.85 -4.68
C GLN A 60 1.42 15.26 -5.25
N GLU A 61 1.17 15.43 -6.56
CA GLU A 61 1.22 16.71 -7.26
C GLU A 61 0.14 17.70 -6.78
N GLY A 62 -1.04 17.19 -6.47
CA GLY A 62 -2.17 18.01 -6.05
C GLY A 62 -2.06 18.56 -4.63
N GLY A 63 -1.06 18.18 -3.83
CA GLY A 63 -0.93 18.55 -2.42
C GLY A 63 -2.17 18.18 -1.57
N LYS A 64 -3.05 17.32 -2.12
CA LYS A 64 -4.33 16.93 -1.51
C LYS A 64 -4.17 15.85 -0.45
N PHE A 65 -2.99 15.26 -0.38
CA PHE A 65 -2.70 14.20 0.59
C PHE A 65 -2.41 14.83 1.96
N LYS A 66 -3.44 15.02 2.73
CA LYS A 66 -3.31 15.35 4.16
C LYS A 66 -3.77 14.14 4.96
N PRO A 67 -2.96 13.63 5.89
CA PRO A 67 -3.41 12.60 6.80
C PRO A 67 -4.64 13.10 7.56
N SER A 68 -5.57 12.20 7.88
CA SER A 68 -6.70 12.61 8.69
C SER A 68 -6.17 13.07 10.06
N LYS A 69 -6.76 14.13 10.62
CA LYS A 69 -6.39 14.60 11.97
C LYS A 69 -6.51 13.51 13.05
N ARG A 70 -7.40 12.52 12.81
CA ARG A 70 -7.55 11.37 13.70
C ARG A 70 -6.33 10.46 13.60
N ALA A 71 -5.85 10.13 12.40
CA ALA A 71 -4.67 9.29 12.20
C ALA A 71 -3.41 9.96 12.76
N GLU A 72 -3.23 11.24 12.50
CA GLU A 72 -2.12 12.03 13.03
C GLU A 72 -2.10 12.02 14.56
N ARG A 73 -3.22 12.31 15.21
CA ARG A 73 -3.34 12.28 16.68
C ARG A 73 -3.11 10.89 17.27
N ALA A 74 -3.65 9.84 16.63
CA ALA A 74 -3.46 8.47 17.10
C ALA A 74 -1.99 8.05 17.07
N LEU A 75 -1.27 8.42 16.00
CA LEU A 75 0.16 8.14 15.87
C LEU A 75 0.97 8.96 16.89
N SER A 76 0.77 10.29 16.97
CA SER A 76 1.48 11.16 17.89
C SER A 76 1.33 10.72 19.35
N ALA A 77 0.11 10.45 19.81
CA ALA A 77 -0.14 10.04 21.18
C ALA A 77 0.63 8.77 21.58
N ARG A 78 0.69 7.76 20.70
CA ARG A 78 1.40 6.50 21.00
C ARG A 78 2.91 6.60 20.87
N VAL A 79 3.39 7.52 20.04
CA VAL A 79 4.83 7.77 19.87
C VAL A 79 5.37 8.57 21.06
N GLU A 80 4.65 9.57 21.55
CA GLU A 80 5.04 10.41 22.67
C GLU A 80 5.04 9.67 24.02
N ASP A 81 4.17 8.69 24.21
CA ASP A 81 3.95 7.99 25.49
C ASP A 81 4.88 6.76 25.70
N ALA A 82 5.72 6.42 24.71
CA ALA A 82 6.43 5.13 24.72
C ALA A 82 7.74 5.09 25.52
N GLY A 83 8.33 6.20 25.92
CA GLY A 83 9.52 6.32 26.77
C GLY A 83 10.84 5.75 26.22
N LEU A 84 10.81 4.55 25.64
CA LEU A 84 12.00 3.89 25.07
C LEU A 84 11.94 3.88 23.53
N PRO A 85 13.03 4.26 22.81
CA PRO A 85 13.01 4.36 21.35
C PRO A 85 12.56 3.09 20.62
N LYS A 86 12.93 1.90 21.09
CA LYS A 86 12.47 0.62 20.50
C LYS A 86 10.96 0.46 20.63
N GLN A 87 10.40 0.81 21.77
CA GLN A 87 8.96 0.71 22.02
C GLN A 87 8.21 1.75 21.20
N THR A 88 8.75 2.96 21.08
CA THR A 88 8.20 4.02 20.21
C THR A 88 8.05 3.55 18.77
N ILE A 89 9.08 2.92 18.21
CA ILE A 89 9.05 2.42 16.83
C ILE A 89 8.00 1.30 16.70
N ARG A 90 7.94 0.37 17.66
CA ARG A 90 6.92 -0.70 17.65
C ARG A 90 5.51 -0.14 17.73
N ASN A 91 5.26 0.77 18.66
CA ASN A 91 3.95 1.42 18.81
C ASN A 91 3.53 2.18 17.53
N ALA A 92 4.49 2.81 16.82
CA ALA A 92 4.23 3.45 15.55
C ALA A 92 3.81 2.43 14.48
N VAL A 93 4.50 1.29 14.37
CA VAL A 93 4.13 0.22 13.44
C VAL A 93 2.77 -0.35 13.77
N ASP A 94 2.49 -0.67 15.04
CA ASP A 94 1.20 -1.21 15.45
C ASP A 94 0.04 -0.24 15.18
N THR A 95 0.30 1.07 15.36
CA THR A 95 -0.68 2.11 15.02
C THR A 95 -0.93 2.18 13.51
N LEU A 96 0.13 2.07 12.68
CA LEU A 96 -0.03 2.01 11.23
C LEU A 96 -0.86 0.79 10.81
N VAL A 97 -0.60 -0.37 11.41
CA VAL A 97 -1.38 -1.61 11.18
C VAL A 97 -2.87 -1.40 11.52
N GLU A 98 -3.17 -0.79 12.65
CA GLU A 98 -4.55 -0.49 13.05
C GLU A 98 -5.24 0.50 12.10
N LEU A 99 -4.51 1.53 11.63
CA LEU A 99 -5.06 2.55 10.75
C LEU A 99 -5.26 2.08 9.30
N THR A 100 -4.39 1.18 8.83
CA THR A 100 -4.39 0.74 7.44
C THR A 100 -5.01 -0.63 7.22
N SER A 101 -5.15 -1.43 8.28
CA SER A 101 -5.54 -2.85 8.22
C SER A 101 -4.63 -3.67 7.29
N ASN A 102 -3.35 -3.27 7.19
CA ASN A 102 -2.32 -3.95 6.41
C ASN A 102 -1.22 -4.50 7.32
N LEU A 103 -0.22 -5.17 6.72
CA LEU A 103 1.03 -5.47 7.40
C LEU A 103 1.83 -4.17 7.54
N GLY A 104 2.37 -3.92 8.73
CA GLY A 104 3.31 -2.84 8.98
C GLY A 104 4.68 -3.37 9.39
N PHE A 105 5.74 -2.64 9.08
CA PHE A 105 7.09 -3.01 9.47
C PHE A 105 7.96 -1.79 9.78
N ALA A 106 9.00 -1.99 10.58
CA ALA A 106 10.09 -1.02 10.73
C ALA A 106 11.42 -1.71 11.02
N THR A 107 12.52 -1.05 10.66
CA THR A 107 13.86 -1.46 11.09
C THR A 107 14.16 -0.91 12.48
N ILE A 108 14.62 -1.78 13.39
CA ILE A 108 15.08 -1.43 14.74
C ILE A 108 16.50 -1.96 14.89
N SER A 109 17.48 -1.09 14.87
CA SER A 109 18.88 -1.51 14.71
C SER A 109 19.03 -2.32 13.42
N ASP A 110 19.60 -3.52 13.50
CA ASP A 110 19.78 -4.43 12.38
C ASP A 110 18.64 -5.44 12.18
N GLN A 111 17.54 -5.32 12.92
CA GLN A 111 16.42 -6.25 12.88
C GLN A 111 15.19 -5.61 12.26
N LEU A 112 14.41 -6.44 11.56
CA LEU A 112 13.10 -6.05 11.04
C LEU A 112 12.03 -6.44 12.07
N TYR A 113 11.26 -5.47 12.51
CA TYR A 113 10.03 -5.66 13.27
C TYR A 113 8.85 -5.63 12.31
N MET A 114 7.96 -6.60 12.41
CA MET A 114 6.74 -6.68 11.60
C MET A 114 5.53 -6.92 12.50
N SER A 115 4.39 -6.36 12.10
CA SER A 115 3.09 -6.53 12.75
C SER A 115 1.98 -6.61 11.71
N GLY A 116 0.87 -7.27 12.01
CA GLY A 116 -0.27 -7.34 11.09
C GLY A 116 -0.18 -8.41 9.99
N LEU A 117 0.61 -9.48 10.15
CA LEU A 117 0.65 -10.62 9.21
C LEU A 117 -0.74 -11.23 8.97
N SER A 118 -1.59 -11.28 10.01
CA SER A 118 -2.97 -11.77 9.90
C SER A 118 -3.83 -10.88 8.99
N ASN A 119 -3.60 -9.57 8.99
CA ASN A 119 -4.31 -8.65 8.09
C ASN A 119 -3.90 -8.91 6.63
N LEU A 120 -2.60 -9.09 6.38
CA LEU A 120 -2.09 -9.40 5.05
C LEU A 120 -2.68 -10.71 4.51
N PHE A 121 -2.52 -11.81 5.24
CA PHE A 121 -3.02 -13.12 4.80
C PHE A 121 -4.54 -13.30 4.92
N GLY A 122 -5.23 -12.37 5.58
CA GLY A 122 -6.69 -12.31 5.64
C GLY A 122 -7.35 -11.64 4.43
N GLN A 123 -6.58 -11.07 3.50
CA GLN A 123 -7.11 -10.45 2.29
C GLN A 123 -7.64 -11.52 1.32
N PRO A 124 -8.72 -11.23 0.57
CA PRO A 124 -9.35 -12.20 -0.35
C PRO A 124 -8.40 -12.74 -1.42
N GLU A 125 -7.38 -11.99 -1.79
CA GLU A 125 -6.38 -12.34 -2.80
C GLU A 125 -5.54 -13.55 -2.38
N PHE A 126 -5.38 -13.80 -1.06
CA PHE A 126 -4.58 -14.91 -0.52
C PHE A 126 -5.30 -16.26 -0.45
N ILE A 127 -6.47 -16.39 -1.07
CA ILE A 127 -7.16 -17.68 -1.24
C ILE A 127 -6.31 -18.66 -2.07
N HIS A 128 -5.42 -18.14 -2.94
CA HIS A 128 -4.56 -18.96 -3.80
C HIS A 128 -3.20 -19.25 -3.13
N PRO A 129 -2.84 -20.54 -2.92
CA PRO A 129 -1.59 -20.91 -2.24
C PRO A 129 -0.32 -20.32 -2.89
N GLY A 130 -0.32 -20.12 -4.20
CA GLY A 130 0.80 -19.53 -4.93
C GLY A 130 1.12 -18.10 -4.49
N GLN A 131 0.10 -17.29 -4.21
CA GLN A 131 0.29 -15.92 -3.73
C GLN A 131 0.88 -15.87 -2.32
N VAL A 132 0.45 -16.77 -1.44
CA VAL A 132 1.03 -16.89 -0.10
C VAL A 132 2.54 -17.14 -0.17
N GLN A 133 2.97 -18.04 -1.07
CA GLN A 133 4.38 -18.35 -1.25
C GLN A 133 5.18 -17.14 -1.78
N GLU A 134 4.65 -16.42 -2.77
CA GLU A 134 5.32 -15.24 -3.32
C GLU A 134 5.45 -14.12 -2.28
N VAL A 135 4.42 -13.90 -1.47
CA VAL A 135 4.49 -12.92 -0.37
C VAL A 135 5.45 -13.35 0.72
N ALA A 136 5.49 -14.63 1.08
CA ALA A 136 6.47 -15.13 2.03
C ALA A 136 7.91 -14.85 1.54
N ARG A 137 8.20 -15.10 0.26
CA ARG A 137 9.50 -14.76 -0.36
C ARG A 137 9.79 -13.25 -0.32
N LEU A 138 8.78 -12.41 -0.56
CA LEU A 138 8.92 -10.96 -0.43
C LEU A 138 9.36 -10.59 0.99
N LEU A 139 8.68 -11.11 2.00
CA LEU A 139 8.97 -10.84 3.40
C LEU A 139 10.37 -11.32 3.81
N ASP A 140 10.79 -12.49 3.35
CA ASP A 140 12.14 -13.04 3.57
C ASP A 140 13.23 -12.14 2.96
N ASN A 141 12.96 -11.50 1.82
CA ASN A 141 13.90 -10.63 1.12
C ASN A 141 13.83 -9.16 1.54
N LEU A 142 12.82 -8.75 2.32
CA LEU A 142 12.60 -7.34 2.66
C LEU A 142 13.77 -6.75 3.45
N GLN A 143 14.24 -7.43 4.49
CA GLN A 143 15.34 -6.92 5.31
C GLN A 143 16.68 -6.86 4.56
N PRO A 144 17.11 -7.90 3.82
CA PRO A 144 18.30 -7.83 2.97
C PRO A 144 18.22 -6.67 1.97
N TRP A 145 17.10 -6.54 1.27
CA TRP A 145 16.92 -5.51 0.27
C TRP A 145 16.97 -4.08 0.86
N LEU A 146 16.35 -3.85 2.02
CA LEU A 146 16.42 -2.54 2.71
C LEU A 146 17.85 -2.15 3.05
N LYS A 147 18.70 -3.12 3.42
CA LYS A 147 20.12 -2.89 3.72
C LYS A 147 20.95 -2.58 2.47
N GLU A 148 20.69 -3.30 1.37
CA GLU A 148 21.47 -3.20 0.13
C GLU A 148 21.08 -1.99 -0.72
N THR A 149 19.78 -1.79 -0.92
CA THR A 149 19.25 -0.77 -1.83
C THR A 149 19.15 0.60 -1.16
N ALA A 150 18.93 0.63 0.17
CA ALA A 150 18.80 1.84 0.97
C ALA A 150 17.92 2.90 0.30
N PRO A 151 16.58 2.68 0.16
CA PRO A 151 15.67 3.64 -0.47
C PRO A 151 15.90 5.06 0.05
N ASN A 152 16.23 6.00 -0.85
CA ASN A 152 16.75 7.31 -0.48
C ASN A 152 15.71 8.43 -0.48
N GLN A 153 14.54 8.19 -1.08
CA GLN A 153 13.45 9.16 -1.06
C GLN A 153 12.79 9.21 0.32
N PRO A 154 12.28 10.37 0.76
CA PRO A 154 11.52 10.48 2.00
C PRO A 154 10.32 9.52 2.05
N LEU A 155 9.66 9.32 0.92
CA LEU A 155 8.57 8.36 0.73
C LEU A 155 8.76 7.64 -0.60
N ASN A 156 8.85 6.31 -0.56
CA ASN A 156 8.93 5.44 -1.72
C ASN A 156 7.64 4.61 -1.79
N ILE A 157 7.02 4.58 -2.96
CA ILE A 157 5.79 3.84 -3.22
C ILE A 157 6.03 2.95 -4.44
N TYR A 158 6.02 1.64 -4.24
CA TYR A 158 6.16 0.62 -5.28
C TYR A 158 4.83 -0.09 -5.46
N ILE A 159 4.26 -0.06 -6.66
CA ILE A 159 2.92 -0.57 -6.95
C ILE A 159 3.04 -1.85 -7.76
N GLY A 160 2.49 -2.96 -7.24
CA GLY A 160 2.44 -4.24 -7.94
C GLY A 160 3.79 -4.64 -8.52
N ARG A 161 3.91 -4.70 -9.83
CA ARG A 161 5.13 -5.10 -10.56
C ARG A 161 6.31 -4.13 -10.44
N GLU A 162 6.10 -2.90 -9.96
CA GLU A 162 7.19 -1.97 -9.64
C GLU A 162 7.96 -2.40 -8.39
N ASN A 163 7.39 -3.29 -7.58
CA ASN A 163 8.01 -3.76 -6.35
C ASN A 163 9.26 -4.60 -6.68
N PRO A 164 10.46 -4.15 -6.30
CA PRO A 164 11.72 -4.76 -6.72
C PRO A 164 11.97 -6.14 -6.11
N ILE A 165 11.28 -6.48 -5.01
CA ILE A 165 11.47 -7.75 -4.30
C ILE A 165 10.26 -8.67 -4.34
N GLY A 166 9.13 -8.20 -4.86
CA GLY A 166 7.86 -8.93 -4.81
C GLY A 166 6.91 -8.57 -5.94
N GLY A 167 7.42 -8.17 -7.11
CA GLY A 167 6.56 -7.81 -8.26
C GLY A 167 5.62 -8.93 -8.69
N SER A 168 6.00 -10.20 -8.52
CA SER A 168 5.16 -11.38 -8.78
C SER A 168 4.08 -11.59 -7.72
N ALA A 169 4.27 -11.07 -6.52
CA ALA A 169 3.29 -11.20 -5.43
C ALA A 169 2.06 -10.27 -5.61
N GLY A 170 2.12 -9.34 -6.55
CA GLY A 170 1.04 -8.35 -6.75
C GLY A 170 0.84 -7.38 -5.58
N CYS A 171 1.79 -7.35 -4.63
CA CYS A 171 1.73 -6.48 -3.46
C CYS A 171 2.39 -5.13 -3.74
N SER A 172 1.78 -4.07 -3.25
CA SER A 172 2.39 -2.74 -3.20
C SER A 172 3.19 -2.59 -1.91
N LEU A 173 4.24 -1.77 -1.95
CA LEU A 173 5.12 -1.51 -0.83
C LEU A 173 5.30 0.00 -0.66
N ILE A 174 4.96 0.52 0.50
CA ILE A 174 5.11 1.93 0.85
C ILE A 174 6.15 2.03 1.95
N ILE A 175 7.22 2.78 1.73
CA ILE A 175 8.35 2.88 2.66
C ILE A 175 8.73 4.34 2.87
N SER A 176 8.86 4.72 4.12
CA SER A 176 9.43 6.00 4.53
C SER A 176 10.72 5.79 5.30
N ARG A 177 11.72 6.64 5.04
CA ARG A 177 12.94 6.69 5.82
C ARG A 177 12.77 7.62 7.02
N PHE A 178 13.30 7.23 8.15
CA PHE A 178 13.36 8.08 9.34
C PHE A 178 14.70 7.96 10.07
N LYS A 179 15.01 8.92 10.91
CA LYS A 179 16.18 8.88 11.80
C LYS A 179 15.79 8.26 13.12
N SER A 180 16.58 7.35 13.61
CA SER A 180 16.43 6.75 14.93
C SER A 180 17.72 6.83 15.74
N PRO A 181 17.68 6.65 17.06
CA PRO A 181 18.89 6.55 17.88
C PRO A 181 19.80 5.36 17.51
N TYR A 182 19.32 4.45 16.68
CA TYR A 182 20.05 3.23 16.28
C TYR A 182 20.69 3.33 14.90
N SER A 183 20.17 4.18 14.01
CA SER A 183 20.67 4.32 12.65
C SER A 183 20.09 5.57 11.99
N ASP A 184 20.92 6.24 11.19
CA ASP A 184 20.48 7.35 10.32
C ASP A 184 19.59 6.86 9.16
N ASN A 185 19.65 5.57 8.84
CA ASN A 185 18.89 4.92 7.80
C ASN A 185 17.95 3.86 8.40
N SER A 186 16.95 4.31 9.13
CA SER A 186 15.85 3.45 9.58
C SER A 186 14.67 3.59 8.64
N TYR A 187 13.91 2.49 8.46
CA TYR A 187 12.77 2.41 7.54
C TYR A 187 11.51 1.99 8.28
N VAL A 188 10.39 2.58 7.91
CA VAL A 188 9.05 2.19 8.31
C VAL A 188 8.19 2.06 7.07
N GLY A 189 7.32 1.07 7.01
CA GLY A 189 6.46 0.87 5.85
C GLY A 189 5.26 -0.02 6.10
N VAL A 190 4.43 -0.10 5.08
CA VAL A 190 3.24 -0.95 4.98
C VAL A 190 3.16 -1.59 3.60
#